data_ea08970bf8e8db88f677e3b7a5c5bb16
#
_entry.id   ea08970bf8e8db88f677e3b7a5c5bb16
#
_cell.length_a   1.000
_cell.length_b   1.000
_cell.length_c   1.000
_cell.angle_alpha   90.00
_cell.angle_beta   90.00
_cell.angle_gamma   90.00
#
_symmetry.space_group_name_H-M   'P 1'
#
loop_
_entity.id
_entity.type
_entity.pdbx_description
1 polymer ?
#
loop_
_entity_poly.entity_id
_entity_poly.type
_entity_poly.pdbx_seq_one_letter_code
_entity_poly.pdbx_strand_id
1 'polypeptide(L)'
;MLQKQAEKNYLCSLTDKRKTMKHTNPQVEQMTSFIVMDVLERANELQKQGVDVIHLEVGEPDFDVPVCVAEAAKAAYDRHLTHYTHSLGNPELRREIAAFYQREYGVTVDPDCIVVTSGSSPSILLVLMLLCNSDSEVILSNPGYACYRNFVLAAQAKPVLVPLSEENGLQYDIEAIRKCVTPYTAGIFINSPMNPTGMLLDENFLKSVASLGVPIISDEIYHGLVYEGRAHSILEYTDKAFVLNGFSKRFAMTGLRLGYLIAPKSCMRSLQKLQQNLFILSLIHI
;
A
#
# COMPACT_ATOMS: atom_id res chain seq x y z
N MET A 1 -59.16 22.47 2.90
CA MET A 1 -58.93 21.01 2.99
C MET A 1 -57.81 20.51 2.05
N LEU A 2 -57.82 20.89 0.80
CA LEU A 2 -56.82 20.43 -0.17
C LEU A 2 -55.36 20.85 0.12
N GLN A 3 -55.17 22.06 0.68
CA GLN A 3 -53.83 22.56 1.01
C GLN A 3 -53.15 21.77 2.16
N LYS A 4 -53.91 21.41 3.20
CA LYS A 4 -53.43 20.57 4.32
C LYS A 4 -53.08 19.13 3.87
N GLN A 5 -53.79 18.63 2.84
CA GLN A 5 -53.52 17.30 2.30
C GLN A 5 -52.22 17.33 1.43
N ALA A 6 -51.96 18.41 0.70
CA ALA A 6 -50.74 18.59 -0.07
C ALA A 6 -49.49 18.72 0.84
N GLU A 7 -49.59 19.48 1.94
CA GLU A 7 -48.52 19.60 2.91
C GLU A 7 -48.24 18.26 3.63
N LYS A 8 -49.28 17.49 3.97
CA LYS A 8 -49.17 16.18 4.58
C LYS A 8 -48.50 15.15 3.64
N ASN A 9 -48.82 15.20 2.34
CA ASN A 9 -48.23 14.38 1.30
C ASN A 9 -46.76 14.77 1.04
N TYR A 10 -46.46 16.08 1.06
CA TYR A 10 -45.09 16.59 0.93
C TYR A 10 -44.22 16.19 2.13
N LEU A 11 -44.72 16.33 3.35
CA LEU A 11 -44.03 15.86 4.56
C LEU A 11 -43.86 14.33 4.62
N CYS A 12 -44.84 13.56 4.14
CA CYS A 12 -44.74 12.11 4.02
C CYS A 12 -43.70 11.69 2.97
N SER A 13 -43.61 12.40 1.85
CA SER A 13 -42.58 12.17 0.83
C SER A 13 -41.17 12.52 1.30
N LEU A 14 -41.03 13.52 2.20
CA LEU A 14 -39.76 13.87 2.84
C LEU A 14 -39.34 12.87 3.93
N THR A 15 -40.30 12.28 4.64
CA THR A 15 -40.01 11.28 5.67
C THR A 15 -39.67 9.91 5.08
N ASP A 16 -40.25 9.56 3.91
CA ASP A 16 -39.91 8.32 3.20
C ASP A 16 -38.54 8.40 2.52
N LYS A 17 -38.14 9.60 2.06
CA LYS A 17 -36.79 9.86 1.53
C LYS A 17 -35.69 9.80 2.60
N ARG A 18 -36.01 9.85 3.90
CA ARG A 18 -35.04 9.73 5.01
C ARG A 18 -34.81 8.30 5.49
N LYS A 19 -35.55 7.32 5.00
CA LYS A 19 -35.50 5.94 5.51
C LYS A 19 -34.53 5.01 4.78
N THR A 20 -33.89 5.45 3.71
CA THR A 20 -32.82 4.69 3.09
C THR A 20 -31.59 5.58 3.04
N MET A 21 -30.49 5.17 3.67
CA MET A 21 -29.16 5.72 3.38
C MET A 21 -28.90 5.50 1.88
N LYS A 22 -29.25 6.52 1.08
CA LYS A 22 -29.28 6.37 -0.38
C LYS A 22 -27.95 6.62 -1.09
N HIS A 23 -26.88 6.94 -0.37
CA HIS A 23 -25.64 7.34 -1.04
C HIS A 23 -24.43 6.74 -0.33
N THR A 24 -24.04 5.56 -0.75
CA THR A 24 -22.65 5.14 -0.68
C THR A 24 -21.84 5.95 -1.70
N ASN A 25 -20.58 6.21 -1.41
CA ASN A 25 -19.68 6.86 -2.35
C ASN A 25 -19.60 6.01 -3.63
N PRO A 26 -19.93 6.54 -4.83
CA PRO A 26 -19.93 5.77 -6.07
C PRO A 26 -18.58 5.11 -6.40
N GLN A 27 -17.49 5.65 -5.90
CA GLN A 27 -16.17 5.06 -6.09
C GLN A 27 -15.96 3.85 -5.21
N VAL A 28 -16.53 3.82 -4.01
CA VAL A 28 -16.54 2.63 -3.15
C VAL A 28 -17.36 1.50 -3.79
N GLU A 29 -18.45 1.84 -4.49
CA GLU A 29 -19.26 0.86 -5.23
C GLU A 29 -18.50 0.25 -6.44
N GLN A 30 -17.48 0.95 -6.96
CA GLN A 30 -16.62 0.44 -8.02
C GLN A 30 -15.47 -0.45 -7.49
N MET A 31 -15.24 -0.46 -6.18
CA MET A 31 -14.25 -1.34 -5.58
C MET A 31 -14.72 -2.78 -5.63
N THR A 32 -13.80 -3.67 -5.93
CA THR A 32 -14.03 -5.12 -5.81
C THR A 32 -13.69 -5.56 -4.38
N SER A 33 -14.38 -6.59 -3.88
CA SER A 33 -13.91 -7.27 -2.67
C SER A 33 -12.47 -7.78 -2.88
N PHE A 34 -11.74 -7.92 -1.79
CA PHE A 34 -10.45 -8.59 -1.85
C PHE A 34 -10.71 -10.10 -1.83
N ILE A 35 -10.87 -10.69 -3.02
CA ILE A 35 -11.30 -12.08 -3.24
C ILE A 35 -10.53 -13.09 -2.38
N VAL A 36 -9.25 -12.84 -2.11
CA VAL A 36 -8.43 -13.68 -1.22
C VAL A 36 -9.08 -13.84 0.17
N MET A 37 -9.66 -12.78 0.71
CA MET A 37 -10.34 -12.84 2.02
C MET A 37 -11.67 -13.59 1.92
N ASP A 38 -12.41 -13.41 0.83
CA ASP A 38 -13.67 -14.15 0.59
C ASP A 38 -13.37 -15.66 0.49
N VAL A 39 -12.27 -16.04 -0.17
CA VAL A 39 -11.81 -17.44 -0.25
C VAL A 39 -11.39 -17.96 1.11
N LEU A 40 -10.63 -17.19 1.89
CA LEU A 40 -10.23 -17.55 3.26
C LEU A 40 -11.45 -17.77 4.17
N GLU A 41 -12.43 -16.88 4.12
CA GLU A 41 -13.67 -17.04 4.89
C GLU A 41 -14.38 -18.33 4.51
N ARG A 42 -14.48 -18.64 3.21
CA ARG A 42 -15.09 -19.87 2.73
C ARG A 42 -14.30 -21.12 3.13
N ALA A 43 -12.98 -21.09 3.07
CA ALA A 43 -12.11 -22.16 3.54
C ALA A 43 -12.33 -22.47 5.02
N ASN A 44 -12.35 -21.42 5.85
CA ASN A 44 -12.62 -21.55 7.29
C ASN A 44 -14.02 -22.14 7.58
N GLU A 45 -15.04 -21.77 6.81
CA GLU A 45 -16.38 -22.37 6.94
C GLU A 45 -16.36 -23.88 6.64
N LEU A 46 -15.63 -24.31 5.59
CA LEU A 46 -15.51 -25.71 5.24
C LEU A 46 -14.76 -26.50 6.31
N GLN A 47 -13.69 -25.97 6.88
CA GLN A 47 -12.97 -26.57 8.00
C GLN A 47 -13.86 -26.76 9.23
N LYS A 48 -14.71 -25.78 9.57
CA LYS A 48 -15.68 -25.89 10.66
C LYS A 48 -16.71 -27.02 10.42
N GLN A 49 -16.94 -27.40 9.15
CA GLN A 49 -17.80 -28.52 8.75
C GLN A 49 -17.05 -29.85 8.73
N GLY A 50 -15.76 -29.89 9.10
CA GLY A 50 -14.93 -31.08 9.12
C GLY A 50 -14.26 -31.46 7.80
N VAL A 51 -14.27 -30.54 6.81
CA VAL A 51 -13.53 -30.72 5.56
C VAL A 51 -12.04 -30.42 5.79
N ASP A 52 -11.17 -31.30 5.33
CA ASP A 52 -9.73 -31.05 5.30
C ASP A 52 -9.41 -30.09 4.16
N VAL A 53 -9.02 -28.86 4.50
CA VAL A 53 -8.75 -27.79 3.54
C VAL A 53 -7.27 -27.45 3.52
N ILE A 54 -6.65 -27.48 2.33
CA ILE A 54 -5.30 -27.00 2.09
C ILE A 54 -5.38 -25.51 1.74
N HIS A 55 -4.83 -24.67 2.61
CA HIS A 55 -4.83 -23.21 2.43
C HIS A 55 -3.68 -22.75 1.53
N LEU A 56 -4.01 -22.17 0.38
CA LEU A 56 -3.06 -21.56 -0.56
C LEU A 56 -3.48 -20.16 -1.00
N GLU A 57 -4.54 -19.61 -0.38
CA GLU A 57 -5.15 -18.34 -0.77
C GLU A 57 -4.43 -17.11 -0.20
N VAL A 58 -3.86 -17.21 1.01
CA VAL A 58 -3.18 -16.10 1.67
C VAL A 58 -1.65 -16.26 1.56
N GLY A 59 -1.01 -15.31 0.89
CA GLY A 59 0.45 -15.26 0.77
C GLY A 59 1.11 -14.67 2.02
N GLU A 60 1.39 -15.51 3.01
CA GLU A 60 2.17 -15.13 4.19
C GLU A 60 3.27 -16.15 4.49
N PRO A 61 4.34 -15.76 5.22
CA PRO A 61 5.37 -16.69 5.65
C PRO A 61 4.79 -17.82 6.50
N ASP A 62 5.25 -19.05 6.24
CA ASP A 62 4.81 -20.30 6.89
C ASP A 62 5.61 -20.59 8.17
N PHE A 63 6.23 -19.63 8.78
CA PHE A 63 6.99 -19.77 10.03
C PHE A 63 6.76 -18.55 10.93
N ASP A 64 7.00 -18.78 12.21
CA ASP A 64 6.81 -17.77 13.23
C ASP A 64 7.79 -16.60 13.09
N VAL A 65 7.42 -15.48 13.72
CA VAL A 65 8.29 -14.33 13.84
C VAL A 65 9.62 -14.72 14.52
N PRO A 66 10.78 -14.17 14.09
CA PRO A 66 12.06 -14.47 14.71
C PRO A 66 12.06 -14.27 16.23
N VAL A 67 12.73 -15.17 16.97
CA VAL A 67 12.76 -15.13 18.44
C VAL A 67 13.23 -13.78 18.97
N CYS A 68 14.26 -13.18 18.35
CA CYS A 68 14.77 -11.87 18.75
C CYS A 68 13.71 -10.75 18.66
N VAL A 69 12.79 -10.83 17.67
CA VAL A 69 11.69 -9.86 17.54
C VAL A 69 10.66 -10.08 18.65
N ALA A 70 10.31 -11.35 18.92
CA ALA A 70 9.37 -11.67 19.99
C ALA A 70 9.90 -11.24 21.37
N GLU A 71 11.18 -11.45 21.62
CA GLU A 71 11.85 -11.02 22.86
C GLU A 71 11.91 -9.49 22.97
N ALA A 72 12.24 -8.79 21.90
CA ALA A 72 12.24 -7.32 21.86
C ALA A 72 10.86 -6.74 22.14
N ALA A 73 9.81 -7.35 21.58
CA ALA A 73 8.43 -6.94 21.82
C ALA A 73 8.03 -7.11 23.30
N LYS A 74 8.36 -8.25 23.92
CA LYS A 74 8.13 -8.50 25.35
C LYS A 74 8.88 -7.48 26.20
N ALA A 75 10.17 -7.26 25.92
CA ALA A 75 10.98 -6.31 26.64
C ALA A 75 10.47 -4.86 26.53
N ALA A 76 9.95 -4.47 25.36
CA ALA A 76 9.33 -3.17 25.18
C ALA A 76 8.08 -3.02 26.05
N TYR A 77 7.24 -4.05 26.10
CA TYR A 77 6.06 -4.07 26.95
C TYR A 77 6.41 -4.01 28.46
N ASP A 78 7.38 -4.79 28.90
CA ASP A 78 7.87 -4.81 30.29
C ASP A 78 8.44 -3.45 30.72
N ARG A 79 9.02 -2.70 29.78
CA ARG A 79 9.51 -1.34 30.00
C ARG A 79 8.42 -0.28 29.88
N HIS A 80 7.17 -0.64 29.72
CA HIS A 80 6.02 0.25 29.56
C HIS A 80 6.15 1.21 28.38
N LEU A 81 6.77 0.81 27.27
CA LEU A 81 6.89 1.59 26.04
C LEU A 81 5.57 1.56 25.25
N THR A 82 4.49 2.08 25.83
CA THR A 82 3.13 1.99 25.29
C THR A 82 2.50 3.35 24.97
N HIS A 83 3.30 4.42 25.02
CA HIS A 83 2.83 5.78 24.75
C HIS A 83 2.97 6.15 23.27
N TYR A 84 2.35 7.27 22.88
CA TYR A 84 2.49 7.81 21.54
C TYR A 84 3.96 8.12 21.21
N THR A 85 4.35 7.81 19.97
CA THR A 85 5.66 8.13 19.44
C THR A 85 5.62 9.38 18.56
N HIS A 86 6.77 9.77 18.02
CA HIS A 86 6.85 10.81 17.02
C HIS A 86 5.96 10.47 15.81
N SER A 87 5.29 11.45 15.22
CA SER A 87 4.32 11.24 14.13
C SER A 87 4.91 10.64 12.85
N LEU A 88 6.22 10.71 12.64
CA LEU A 88 6.92 9.99 11.56
C LEU A 88 7.46 8.63 12.01
N GLY A 89 7.25 8.26 13.26
CA GLY A 89 7.77 7.04 13.85
C GLY A 89 9.00 7.25 14.74
N ASN A 90 9.38 6.20 15.49
CA ASN A 90 10.53 6.21 16.37
C ASN A 90 11.79 6.61 15.59
N PRO A 91 12.56 7.65 16.06
CA PRO A 91 13.77 8.09 15.39
C PRO A 91 14.88 7.02 15.30
N GLU A 92 14.95 6.10 16.25
CA GLU A 92 15.91 4.99 16.21
C GLU A 92 15.57 4.03 15.06
N LEU A 93 14.31 3.63 14.95
CA LEU A 93 13.85 2.77 13.86
C LEU A 93 14.10 3.41 12.49
N ARG A 94 13.82 4.71 12.36
CA ARG A 94 14.08 5.44 11.10
C ARG A 94 15.57 5.47 10.73
N ARG A 95 16.47 5.62 11.73
CA ARG A 95 17.92 5.53 11.50
C ARG A 95 18.35 4.12 11.08
N GLU A 96 17.78 3.08 11.69
CA GLU A 96 18.08 1.69 11.30
C GLU A 96 17.58 1.35 9.91
N ILE A 97 16.40 1.84 9.52
CA ILE A 97 15.90 1.71 8.12
C ILE A 97 16.86 2.42 7.16
N ALA A 98 17.31 3.63 7.46
CA ALA A 98 18.27 4.34 6.62
C ALA A 98 19.61 3.58 6.51
N ALA A 99 20.12 3.06 7.61
CA ALA A 99 21.32 2.22 7.63
C ALA A 99 21.15 0.91 6.86
N PHE A 100 19.94 0.32 6.87
CA PHE A 100 19.60 -0.85 6.07
C PHE A 100 19.71 -0.53 4.56
N TYR A 101 19.16 0.60 4.09
CA TYR A 101 19.26 0.99 2.68
C TYR A 101 20.71 1.23 2.24
N GLN A 102 21.53 1.79 3.12
CA GLN A 102 22.97 1.96 2.84
C GLN A 102 23.68 0.59 2.71
N ARG A 103 23.37 -0.39 3.58
CA ARG A 103 23.99 -1.72 3.54
C ARG A 103 23.54 -2.56 2.35
N GLU A 104 22.23 -2.56 2.06
CA GLU A 104 21.66 -3.47 1.06
C GLU A 104 21.78 -2.90 -0.37
N TYR A 105 21.62 -1.59 -0.53
CA TYR A 105 21.54 -0.96 -1.87
C TYR A 105 22.63 0.07 -2.13
N GLY A 106 23.45 0.44 -1.15
CA GLY A 106 24.45 1.51 -1.28
C GLY A 106 23.82 2.91 -1.36
N VAL A 107 22.53 3.04 -0.98
CA VAL A 107 21.76 4.29 -1.06
C VAL A 107 21.77 5.00 0.27
N THR A 108 22.12 6.27 0.29
CA THR A 108 22.03 7.13 1.46
C THR A 108 20.61 7.71 1.57
N VAL A 109 19.88 7.32 2.60
CA VAL A 109 18.53 7.83 2.91
C VAL A 109 18.62 8.73 4.15
N ASP A 110 18.06 9.94 4.06
CA ASP A 110 17.89 10.80 5.24
C ASP A 110 16.78 10.18 6.14
N PRO A 111 17.06 9.85 7.41
CA PRO A 111 16.04 9.32 8.33
C PRO A 111 14.79 10.21 8.44
N ASP A 112 14.90 11.51 8.18
CA ASP A 112 13.77 12.42 8.16
C ASP A 112 12.91 12.35 6.89
N CYS A 113 13.34 11.55 5.91
CA CYS A 113 12.56 11.15 4.74
C CYS A 113 11.80 9.83 4.92
N ILE A 114 11.78 9.27 6.13
CA ILE A 114 11.13 7.99 6.44
C ILE A 114 9.90 8.24 7.32
N VAL A 115 8.78 7.64 6.93
CA VAL A 115 7.52 7.59 7.69
C VAL A 115 7.24 6.14 8.05
N VAL A 116 7.20 5.82 9.33
CA VAL A 116 6.78 4.50 9.81
C VAL A 116 5.26 4.42 9.81
N THR A 117 4.70 3.27 9.44
CA THR A 117 3.26 3.08 9.27
C THR A 117 2.80 1.74 9.83
N SER A 118 1.49 1.59 10.07
CA SER A 118 0.87 0.34 10.52
C SER A 118 0.74 -0.67 9.36
N GLY A 119 1.88 -1.14 8.83
CA GLY A 119 1.99 -1.92 7.60
C GLY A 119 2.09 -1.02 6.36
N SER A 120 2.29 -1.62 5.18
CA SER A 120 2.45 -0.87 3.92
C SER A 120 1.15 -0.26 3.38
N SER A 121 -0.03 -0.80 3.75
CA SER A 121 -1.32 -0.29 3.26
C SER A 121 -1.58 1.19 3.60
N PRO A 122 -1.35 1.67 4.84
CA PRO A 122 -1.41 3.11 5.12
C PRO A 122 -0.41 3.93 4.31
N SER A 123 0.78 3.40 4.02
CA SER A 123 1.78 4.07 3.17
C SER A 123 1.25 4.32 1.76
N ILE A 124 0.57 3.32 1.16
CA ILE A 124 -0.09 3.46 -0.14
C ILE A 124 -1.10 4.61 -0.11
N LEU A 125 -1.98 4.59 0.90
CA LEU A 125 -3.03 5.62 1.03
C LEU A 125 -2.44 7.01 1.21
N LEU A 126 -1.42 7.16 2.07
CA LEU A 126 -0.73 8.43 2.31
C LEU A 126 -0.13 9.02 1.03
N VAL A 127 0.54 8.19 0.23
CA VAL A 127 1.14 8.62 -1.04
C VAL A 127 0.05 9.03 -2.04
N LEU A 128 -1.00 8.24 -2.18
CA LEU A 128 -2.10 8.57 -3.09
C LEU A 128 -2.85 9.83 -2.66
N MET A 129 -3.12 10.02 -1.37
CA MET A 129 -3.72 11.25 -0.87
C MET A 129 -2.82 12.47 -1.02
N LEU A 130 -1.49 12.28 -1.05
CA LEU A 130 -0.54 13.36 -1.31
C LEU A 130 -0.52 13.77 -2.78
N LEU A 131 -0.59 12.80 -3.70
CA LEU A 131 -0.36 13.00 -5.13
C LEU A 131 -1.64 13.22 -5.94
N CYS A 132 -2.78 12.68 -5.49
CA CYS A 132 -3.98 12.58 -6.30
C CYS A 132 -5.07 13.58 -5.91
N ASN A 133 -5.83 13.97 -6.90
CA ASN A 133 -7.14 14.61 -6.82
C ASN A 133 -8.13 13.87 -7.76
N SER A 134 -9.35 14.38 -7.91
CA SER A 134 -10.41 13.75 -8.74
C SER A 134 -10.07 13.60 -10.22
N ASP A 135 -9.15 14.41 -10.75
CA ASP A 135 -8.76 14.39 -12.16
C ASP A 135 -7.52 13.52 -12.41
N SER A 136 -6.88 13.06 -11.32
CA SER A 136 -5.63 12.32 -11.38
C SER A 136 -5.80 10.92 -11.92
N GLU A 137 -4.81 10.48 -12.69
CA GLU A 137 -4.64 9.13 -13.19
C GLU A 137 -3.45 8.46 -12.52
N VAL A 138 -3.59 7.17 -12.18
CA VAL A 138 -2.49 6.38 -11.61
C VAL A 138 -2.29 5.14 -12.46
N ILE A 139 -1.10 4.97 -12.99
CA ILE A 139 -0.76 3.83 -13.85
C ILE A 139 -0.43 2.63 -12.97
N LEU A 140 -1.07 1.49 -13.27
CA LEU A 140 -0.94 0.21 -12.58
C LEU A 140 -0.71 -0.90 -13.61
N SER A 141 0.00 -1.95 -13.24
CA SER A 141 0.08 -3.19 -14.04
C SER A 141 -1.19 -4.04 -13.91
N ASN A 142 -1.47 -4.86 -14.94
CA ASN A 142 -2.48 -5.91 -14.93
C ASN A 142 -1.94 -7.19 -15.61
N PRO A 143 -1.70 -8.30 -14.87
CA PRO A 143 -1.97 -8.48 -13.45
C PRO A 143 -1.11 -7.59 -12.54
N GLY A 144 -1.54 -7.47 -11.29
CA GLY A 144 -0.89 -6.71 -10.24
C GLY A 144 -1.57 -6.97 -8.91
N TYR A 145 -1.04 -6.42 -7.82
CA TYR A 145 -1.67 -6.58 -6.51
C TYR A 145 -3.07 -5.96 -6.51
N ALA A 146 -4.08 -6.80 -6.27
CA ALA A 146 -5.49 -6.46 -6.46
C ALA A 146 -5.96 -5.21 -5.71
N CYS A 147 -5.34 -4.90 -4.55
CA CYS A 147 -5.73 -3.76 -3.75
C CYS A 147 -5.28 -2.41 -4.33
N TYR A 148 -4.26 -2.34 -5.20
CA TYR A 148 -3.80 -1.04 -5.74
C TYR A 148 -4.91 -0.28 -6.43
N ARG A 149 -5.70 -0.97 -7.28
CA ARG A 149 -6.85 -0.36 -7.95
C ARG A 149 -7.85 0.24 -6.96
N ASN A 150 -8.13 -0.48 -5.88
CA ASN A 150 -9.06 -0.04 -4.86
C ASN A 150 -8.52 1.15 -4.04
N PHE A 151 -7.22 1.18 -3.75
CA PHE A 151 -6.58 2.35 -3.12
C PHE A 151 -6.65 3.59 -4.01
N VAL A 152 -6.42 3.44 -5.32
CA VAL A 152 -6.55 4.55 -6.29
C VAL A 152 -7.98 5.09 -6.30
N LEU A 153 -8.98 4.21 -6.33
CA LEU A 153 -10.40 4.60 -6.24
C LEU A 153 -10.72 5.28 -4.90
N ALA A 154 -10.18 4.78 -3.78
CA ALA A 154 -10.36 5.39 -2.46
C ALA A 154 -9.77 6.81 -2.40
N ALA A 155 -8.66 7.04 -3.09
CA ALA A 155 -8.04 8.37 -3.24
C ALA A 155 -8.75 9.26 -4.27
N GLN A 156 -9.90 8.83 -4.79
CA GLN A 156 -10.71 9.53 -5.80
C GLN A 156 -10.01 9.74 -7.15
N ALA A 157 -8.98 8.96 -7.44
CA ALA A 157 -8.27 8.97 -8.70
C ALA A 157 -8.73 7.84 -9.64
N LYS A 158 -8.32 7.93 -10.90
CA LYS A 158 -8.64 6.95 -11.94
C LYS A 158 -7.48 5.96 -12.11
N PRO A 159 -7.68 4.65 -11.93
CA PRO A 159 -6.68 3.65 -12.25
C PRO A 159 -6.57 3.45 -13.77
N VAL A 160 -5.35 3.52 -14.29
CA VAL A 160 -5.01 3.23 -15.69
C VAL A 160 -4.23 1.92 -15.72
N LEU A 161 -4.84 0.87 -16.25
CA LEU A 161 -4.27 -0.47 -16.23
C LEU A 161 -3.44 -0.73 -17.50
N VAL A 162 -2.17 -1.07 -17.33
CA VAL A 162 -1.28 -1.52 -18.41
C VAL A 162 -1.20 -3.04 -18.38
N PRO A 163 -1.68 -3.74 -19.42
CA PRO A 163 -1.64 -5.18 -19.46
C PRO A 163 -0.19 -5.68 -19.60
N LEU A 164 0.13 -6.73 -18.85
CA LEU A 164 1.36 -7.49 -18.99
C LEU A 164 1.10 -8.68 -19.90
N SER A 165 2.02 -8.97 -20.82
CA SER A 165 1.88 -10.06 -21.76
C SER A 165 2.59 -11.33 -21.27
N GLU A 166 1.91 -12.48 -21.40
CA GLU A 166 2.52 -13.80 -21.17
C GLU A 166 3.65 -14.08 -22.15
N GLU A 167 3.57 -13.53 -23.37
CA GLU A 167 4.59 -13.71 -24.42
C GLU A 167 5.96 -13.12 -24.02
N ASN A 168 5.96 -12.05 -23.19
CA ASN A 168 7.18 -11.47 -22.64
C ASN A 168 7.45 -11.87 -21.17
N GLY A 169 6.84 -12.96 -20.71
CA GLY A 169 7.01 -13.48 -19.35
C GLY A 169 6.41 -12.58 -18.27
N LEU A 170 5.33 -11.85 -18.57
CA LEU A 170 4.63 -10.92 -17.68
C LEU A 170 5.53 -9.77 -17.18
N GLN A 171 6.57 -9.42 -17.93
CA GLN A 171 7.41 -8.26 -17.64
C GLN A 171 6.68 -6.95 -17.94
N TYR A 172 7.05 -5.90 -17.21
CA TYR A 172 6.59 -4.55 -17.52
C TYR A 172 7.14 -4.10 -18.88
N ASP A 173 6.26 -3.51 -19.68
CA ASP A 173 6.63 -2.86 -20.94
C ASP A 173 6.72 -1.34 -20.74
N ILE A 174 7.93 -0.80 -20.79
CA ILE A 174 8.17 0.63 -20.60
C ILE A 174 7.49 1.48 -21.67
N GLU A 175 7.39 0.98 -22.91
CA GLU A 175 6.75 1.71 -24.00
C GLU A 175 5.21 1.70 -23.86
N ALA A 176 4.64 0.62 -23.35
CA ALA A 176 3.22 0.58 -23.00
C ALA A 176 2.91 1.56 -21.85
N ILE A 177 3.76 1.61 -20.82
CA ILE A 177 3.64 2.60 -19.73
C ILE A 177 3.74 4.01 -20.27
N ARG A 178 4.78 4.30 -21.09
CA ARG A 178 5.01 5.63 -21.68
C ARG A 178 3.81 6.14 -22.47
N LYS A 179 3.14 5.27 -23.23
CA LYS A 179 1.92 5.61 -23.99
C LYS A 179 0.72 5.97 -23.10
N CYS A 180 0.71 5.48 -21.86
CA CYS A 180 -0.34 5.77 -20.88
C CYS A 180 -0.09 7.06 -20.08
N VAL A 181 1.11 7.66 -20.18
CA VAL A 181 1.43 8.90 -19.46
C VAL A 181 0.71 10.07 -20.12
N THR A 182 -0.06 10.78 -19.31
CA THR A 182 -0.82 11.99 -19.70
C THR A 182 -0.49 13.14 -18.74
N PRO A 183 -0.91 14.39 -19.03
CA PRO A 183 -0.79 15.49 -18.07
C PRO A 183 -1.52 15.27 -16.74
N TYR A 184 -2.42 14.29 -16.66
CA TYR A 184 -3.17 13.93 -15.46
C TYR A 184 -2.51 12.79 -14.66
N THR A 185 -1.42 12.20 -15.17
CA THR A 185 -0.73 11.09 -14.50
C THR A 185 -0.05 11.59 -13.23
N ALA A 186 -0.59 11.22 -12.07
CA ALA A 186 -0.10 11.56 -10.76
C ALA A 186 0.99 10.60 -10.25
N GLY A 187 1.02 9.37 -10.77
CA GLY A 187 2.02 8.38 -10.38
C GLY A 187 1.96 7.09 -11.17
N ILE A 188 3.06 6.36 -11.12
CA ILE A 188 3.22 5.03 -11.71
C ILE A 188 3.55 4.07 -10.57
N PHE A 189 2.73 3.05 -10.35
CA PHE A 189 3.03 1.96 -9.44
C PHE A 189 3.90 0.92 -10.12
N ILE A 190 4.97 0.53 -9.43
CA ILE A 190 5.76 -0.66 -9.74
C ILE A 190 5.86 -1.53 -8.48
N ASN A 191 5.95 -2.85 -8.65
CA ASN A 191 6.12 -3.80 -7.56
C ASN A 191 7.18 -4.83 -7.96
N SER A 192 8.22 -4.98 -7.16
CA SER A 192 9.33 -5.91 -7.42
C SER A 192 9.92 -6.42 -6.11
N PRO A 193 10.03 -7.73 -5.90
CA PRO A 193 9.36 -8.81 -6.65
C PRO A 193 7.85 -8.59 -6.71
N MET A 194 7.26 -8.95 -7.85
CA MET A 194 5.87 -8.60 -8.14
C MET A 194 4.87 -9.58 -7.53
N ASN A 195 3.83 -9.08 -6.92
CA ASN A 195 2.64 -9.85 -6.60
C ASN A 195 1.60 -9.66 -7.73
N PRO A 196 1.15 -10.75 -8.45
CA PRO A 196 1.28 -12.16 -8.03
C PRO A 196 2.38 -12.97 -8.75
N THR A 197 3.16 -12.39 -9.67
CA THR A 197 3.97 -13.15 -10.65
C THR A 197 5.35 -13.56 -10.14
N GLY A 198 5.84 -12.94 -9.06
CA GLY A 198 7.21 -13.14 -8.56
C GLY A 198 8.30 -12.48 -9.41
N MET A 199 7.94 -11.76 -10.46
CA MET A 199 8.89 -11.15 -11.38
C MET A 199 9.75 -10.07 -10.71
N LEU A 200 11.06 -10.10 -11.02
CA LEU A 200 12.00 -9.05 -10.66
C LEU A 200 12.10 -8.03 -11.79
N LEU A 201 12.14 -6.77 -11.44
CA LEU A 201 12.46 -5.68 -12.36
C LEU A 201 13.98 -5.55 -12.50
N ASP A 202 14.47 -5.47 -13.73
CA ASP A 202 15.86 -5.24 -14.00
C ASP A 202 16.25 -3.77 -13.92
N GLU A 203 17.57 -3.51 -13.88
CA GLU A 203 18.11 -2.17 -13.80
C GLU A 203 17.72 -1.28 -15.00
N ASN A 204 17.62 -1.85 -16.21
CA ASN A 204 17.30 -1.07 -17.40
C ASN A 204 15.87 -0.56 -17.35
N PHE A 205 14.94 -1.40 -16.88
CA PHE A 205 13.56 -0.97 -16.67
C PHE A 205 13.49 0.11 -15.59
N LEU A 206 14.17 -0.07 -14.43
CA LEU A 206 14.16 0.89 -13.33
C LEU A 206 14.73 2.25 -13.75
N LYS A 207 15.83 2.26 -14.50
CA LYS A 207 16.39 3.48 -15.10
C LYS A 207 15.41 4.14 -16.08
N SER A 208 14.76 3.33 -16.90
CA SER A 208 13.82 3.83 -17.91
C SER A 208 12.57 4.44 -17.28
N VAL A 209 11.96 3.78 -16.29
CA VAL A 209 10.78 4.33 -15.61
C VAL A 209 11.13 5.56 -14.79
N ALA A 210 12.32 5.62 -14.16
CA ALA A 210 12.83 6.80 -13.47
C ALA A 210 12.98 8.01 -14.39
N SER A 211 13.27 7.78 -15.67
CA SER A 211 13.45 8.84 -16.68
C SER A 211 12.14 9.43 -17.22
N LEU A 212 10.98 8.85 -16.91
CA LEU A 212 9.68 9.33 -17.42
C LEU A 212 9.24 10.68 -16.84
N GLY A 213 9.88 11.15 -15.76
CA GLY A 213 9.53 12.43 -15.13
C GLY A 213 8.23 12.45 -14.35
N VAL A 214 7.60 11.28 -14.15
CA VAL A 214 6.38 11.08 -13.37
C VAL A 214 6.75 10.49 -12.00
N PRO A 215 6.08 10.86 -10.89
CA PRO A 215 6.31 10.24 -9.60
C PRO A 215 6.17 8.71 -9.65
N ILE A 216 7.15 7.99 -9.10
CA ILE A 216 7.13 6.54 -9.04
C ILE A 216 6.77 6.11 -7.63
N ILE A 217 5.85 5.14 -7.52
CA ILE A 217 5.48 4.49 -6.27
C ILE A 217 5.96 3.05 -6.37
N SER A 218 7.08 2.75 -5.71
CA SER A 218 7.73 1.45 -5.74
C SER A 218 7.36 0.64 -4.51
N ASP A 219 6.62 -0.43 -4.71
CA ASP A 219 6.34 -1.39 -3.63
C ASP A 219 7.44 -2.46 -3.60
N GLU A 220 8.28 -2.37 -2.58
CA GLU A 220 9.46 -3.19 -2.35
C GLU A 220 9.26 -4.18 -1.18
N ILE A 221 8.01 -4.47 -0.80
CA ILE A 221 7.67 -5.29 0.38
C ILE A 221 8.26 -6.71 0.33
N TYR A 222 8.56 -7.23 -0.86
CA TYR A 222 9.13 -8.56 -1.07
C TYR A 222 10.66 -8.56 -1.23
N HIS A 223 11.33 -7.40 -1.07
CA HIS A 223 12.79 -7.35 -1.04
C HIS A 223 13.37 -8.24 0.07
N GLY A 224 14.42 -8.99 -0.26
CA GLY A 224 15.01 -9.98 0.64
C GLY A 224 14.40 -11.38 0.55
N LEU A 225 13.38 -11.59 -0.33
CA LEU A 225 12.82 -12.91 -0.64
C LEU A 225 13.15 -13.35 -2.07
N VAL A 226 14.32 -12.98 -2.56
CA VAL A 226 14.80 -13.32 -3.90
C VAL A 226 15.66 -14.58 -3.80
N TYR A 227 15.33 -15.60 -4.59
CA TYR A 227 16.08 -16.86 -4.63
C TYR A 227 17.31 -16.77 -5.51
N GLU A 228 17.21 -16.05 -6.63
CA GLU A 228 18.30 -15.86 -7.58
C GLU A 228 18.41 -14.39 -7.99
N GLY A 229 19.62 -13.87 -8.12
CA GLY A 229 19.89 -12.49 -8.46
C GLY A 229 19.77 -11.54 -7.26
N ARG A 230 19.45 -10.28 -7.53
CA ARG A 230 19.33 -9.21 -6.54
C ARG A 230 18.13 -8.33 -6.86
N ALA A 231 17.35 -8.00 -5.83
CA ALA A 231 16.36 -6.92 -5.95
C ALA A 231 17.05 -5.56 -5.88
N HIS A 232 16.67 -4.65 -6.77
CA HIS A 232 17.17 -3.28 -6.82
C HIS A 232 16.10 -2.32 -6.31
N SER A 233 16.47 -1.44 -5.39
CA SER A 233 15.58 -0.36 -4.99
C SER A 233 15.51 0.71 -6.08
N ILE A 234 14.34 1.28 -6.32
CA ILE A 234 14.19 2.42 -7.24
C ILE A 234 15.06 3.61 -6.81
N LEU A 235 15.39 3.71 -5.51
CA LEU A 235 16.26 4.77 -4.98
C LEU A 235 17.72 4.69 -5.46
N GLU A 236 18.14 3.58 -6.05
CA GLU A 236 19.45 3.47 -6.73
C GLU A 236 19.49 4.34 -8.02
N TYR A 237 18.31 4.74 -8.55
CA TYR A 237 18.18 5.42 -9.84
C TYR A 237 17.52 6.81 -9.76
N THR A 238 16.77 7.10 -8.68
CA THR A 238 16.12 8.41 -8.51
C THR A 238 15.81 8.70 -7.05
N ASP A 239 15.91 9.95 -6.64
CA ASP A 239 15.50 10.48 -5.34
C ASP A 239 14.04 11.02 -5.33
N LYS A 240 13.34 10.90 -6.47
CA LYS A 240 11.97 11.41 -6.66
C LYS A 240 10.90 10.33 -6.51
N ALA A 241 11.27 9.13 -6.07
CA ALA A 241 10.35 8.03 -5.88
C ALA A 241 9.82 7.96 -4.43
N PHE A 242 8.67 7.31 -4.30
CA PHE A 242 8.08 6.89 -3.04
C PHE A 242 8.28 5.38 -2.90
N VAL A 243 9.00 4.94 -1.88
CA VAL A 243 9.25 3.52 -1.63
C VAL A 243 8.38 3.04 -0.51
N LEU A 244 7.59 2.02 -0.79
CA LEU A 244 6.75 1.30 0.17
C LEU A 244 7.47 0.02 0.56
N ASN A 245 7.68 -0.21 1.85
CA ASN A 245 8.30 -1.44 2.33
C ASN A 245 7.84 -1.72 3.77
N GLY A 246 8.34 -2.80 4.36
CA GLY A 246 7.95 -3.15 5.72
C GLY A 246 8.57 -4.45 6.19
N PHE A 247 8.03 -4.95 7.29
CA PHE A 247 8.59 -6.10 8.00
C PHE A 247 7.74 -7.36 7.83
N SER A 248 6.56 -7.23 7.23
CA SER A 248 5.57 -8.31 7.13
C SER A 248 6.08 -9.55 6.43
N LYS A 249 6.83 -9.41 5.32
CA LYS A 249 7.20 -10.53 4.46
C LYS A 249 8.59 -11.06 4.79
N ARG A 250 9.61 -10.22 4.76
CA ARG A 250 11.01 -10.63 5.04
C ARG A 250 11.20 -11.18 6.46
N PHE A 251 10.43 -10.69 7.43
CA PHE A 251 10.61 -11.01 8.86
C PHE A 251 9.42 -11.74 9.48
N ALA A 252 8.50 -12.28 8.68
CA ALA A 252 7.31 -12.99 9.15
C ALA A 252 6.47 -12.19 10.17
N MET A 253 6.39 -10.86 10.01
CA MET A 253 5.71 -9.95 10.92
C MET A 253 4.35 -9.50 10.37
N THR A 254 3.61 -10.38 9.67
CA THR A 254 2.33 -10.04 9.01
C THR A 254 1.30 -9.50 9.99
N GLY A 255 1.16 -10.11 11.16
CA GLY A 255 0.23 -9.72 12.22
C GLY A 255 0.66 -8.52 13.06
N LEU A 256 1.95 -8.16 13.08
CA LEU A 256 2.47 -7.05 13.88
C LEU A 256 2.23 -5.68 13.25
N ARG A 257 1.83 -5.65 11.99
CA ARG A 257 1.41 -4.44 11.27
C ARG A 257 2.46 -3.33 11.28
N LEU A 258 3.71 -3.63 10.90
CA LEU A 258 4.79 -2.66 10.83
C LEU A 258 5.30 -2.50 9.39
N GLY A 259 5.31 -1.27 8.91
CA GLY A 259 5.80 -0.89 7.59
C GLY A 259 6.38 0.52 7.58
N TYR A 260 6.85 0.94 6.43
CA TYR A 260 7.38 2.29 6.25
C TYR A 260 7.27 2.78 4.80
N LEU A 261 7.34 4.09 4.68
CA LEU A 261 7.41 4.84 3.44
C LEU A 261 8.69 5.66 3.44
N ILE A 262 9.47 5.60 2.36
CA ILE A 262 10.54 6.58 2.08
C ILE A 262 10.01 7.51 1.00
N ALA A 263 10.14 8.82 1.21
CA ALA A 263 9.60 9.81 0.31
C ALA A 263 10.57 10.97 0.07
N PRO A 264 10.41 11.71 -1.05
CA PRO A 264 11.20 12.90 -1.30
C PRO A 264 11.07 13.92 -0.17
N LYS A 265 12.19 14.57 0.19
CA LYS A 265 12.26 15.52 1.32
C LYS A 265 11.23 16.64 1.21
N SER A 266 10.94 17.11 0.00
CA SER A 266 9.94 18.15 -0.28
C SER A 266 8.51 17.73 0.11
N CYS A 267 8.23 16.44 0.19
CA CYS A 267 6.91 15.88 0.51
C CYS A 267 6.69 15.67 2.03
N MET A 268 7.77 15.63 2.81
CA MET A 268 7.72 15.16 4.20
C MET A 268 6.79 15.96 5.10
N ARG A 269 6.73 17.30 4.96
CA ARG A 269 5.82 18.10 5.78
C ARG A 269 4.35 17.82 5.50
N SER A 270 4.00 17.56 4.26
CA SER A 270 2.63 17.21 3.87
C SER A 270 2.26 15.79 4.32
N LEU A 271 3.17 14.83 4.14
CA LEU A 271 3.00 13.46 4.65
C LEU A 271 2.85 13.44 6.17
N GLN A 272 3.64 14.24 6.89
CA GLN A 272 3.51 14.34 8.35
C GLN A 272 2.15 14.87 8.77
N LYS A 273 1.59 15.87 8.06
CA LYS A 273 0.23 16.35 8.32
C LYS A 273 -0.82 15.26 8.11
N LEU A 274 -0.73 14.50 7.02
CA LEU A 274 -1.63 13.38 6.75
C LEU A 274 -1.50 12.32 7.85
N GLN A 275 -0.29 11.92 8.19
CA GLN A 275 -0.02 10.93 9.23
C GLN A 275 -0.60 11.35 10.59
N GLN A 276 -0.40 12.59 11.00
CA GLN A 276 -0.91 13.14 12.27
C GLN A 276 -2.43 13.14 12.37
N ASN A 277 -3.13 13.32 11.26
CA ASN A 277 -4.58 13.44 11.24
C ASN A 277 -5.31 12.12 10.96
N LEU A 278 -4.67 11.18 10.26
CA LEU A 278 -5.30 9.93 9.83
C LEU A 278 -4.81 8.72 10.64
N PHE A 279 -3.54 8.71 11.03
CA PHE A 279 -2.90 7.56 11.64
C PHE A 279 -2.03 8.01 12.82
N ILE A 280 -2.63 8.09 14.01
CA ILE A 280 -1.86 8.36 15.23
C ILE A 280 -1.13 7.08 15.63
N LEU A 281 0.20 7.11 15.61
CA LEU A 281 1.02 5.92 15.80
C LEU A 281 1.40 5.70 17.25
N SER A 282 1.27 4.43 17.69
CA SER A 282 1.83 3.93 18.95
C SER A 282 2.52 2.58 18.84
N LEU A 283 2.42 1.86 17.72
CA LEU A 283 2.86 0.45 17.58
C LEU A 283 4.37 0.26 17.33
N ILE A 284 5.23 1.20 17.69
CA ILE A 284 6.57 1.32 17.11
C ILE A 284 7.68 0.94 18.09
N HIS A 285 7.37 0.32 19.18
CA HIS A 285 8.37 -0.10 20.15
C HIS A 285 8.77 -1.57 20.02
N ILE A 286 8.30 -2.23 18.96
CA ILE A 286 8.60 -3.65 18.70
C ILE A 286 9.80 -3.78 17.77
#